data_431b127076f5d2e08f965a592cd2d1dd
#
_entry.id   431b127076f5d2e08f965a592cd2d1dd
#
_cell.length_a   1.000
_cell.length_b   1.000
_cell.length_c   1.000
_cell.angle_alpha   90.00
_cell.angle_beta   90.00
_cell.angle_gamma   90.00
#
_symmetry.space_group_name_H-M   'P 1'
#
loop_
_entity.id
_entity.type
_entity.pdbx_description
1 polymer ?
#
loop_
_entity_poly.entity_id
_entity_poly.type
_entity_poly.pdbx_seq_one_letter_code
_entity_poly.pdbx_strand_id
1 'polypeptide(L)'
;MRLTHRRVAVISGVACSAMLFASTATGAQAASSSSLAGDSHLSGSTVAISVAIPAGWHQLSDQSHPELLQMVYPETCSQGPQCASALARLVSDQAPSAHTAALAAEQSITSLPGIHSASVTSEGPTQVAGHSGYQLRFVYSHANTKFQAAIAAVETGPAASGTVPTSLIFVTVSDHAGAPPASVIDQIIGSAQVAAQPK
;
A
#
# COMPACT_ATOMS: atom_id res chain seq x y z
N MET A 1 -26.26 25.63 -14.72
CA MET A 1 -25.14 25.10 -13.93
C MET A 1 -25.18 23.58 -13.96
N ARG A 2 -24.29 22.93 -14.73
CA ARG A 2 -24.21 21.46 -14.79
C ARG A 2 -23.10 21.02 -13.86
N LEU A 3 -23.45 20.37 -12.73
CA LEU A 3 -22.49 19.69 -11.86
C LEU A 3 -21.98 18.45 -12.61
N THR A 4 -20.76 18.55 -13.11
CA THR A 4 -20.01 17.38 -13.57
C THR A 4 -19.51 16.63 -12.33
N HIS A 5 -20.20 15.56 -11.97
CA HIS A 5 -19.69 14.59 -10.99
C HIS A 5 -18.46 13.91 -11.62
N ARG A 6 -17.27 14.38 -11.28
CA ARG A 6 -16.03 13.63 -11.51
C ARG A 6 -16.05 12.44 -10.59
N ARG A 7 -16.09 11.28 -11.21
CA ARG A 7 -16.00 9.98 -10.53
C ARG A 7 -14.61 9.92 -9.86
N VAL A 8 -14.61 9.95 -8.55
CA VAL A 8 -13.47 9.49 -7.74
C VAL A 8 -13.18 8.06 -8.20
N ALA A 9 -11.96 7.79 -8.62
CA ALA A 9 -11.53 6.43 -8.93
C ALA A 9 -11.62 5.63 -7.65
N VAL A 10 -12.73 4.93 -7.49
CA VAL A 10 -12.96 4.01 -6.40
C VAL A 10 -11.86 2.96 -6.48
N ILE A 11 -11.11 2.79 -5.41
CA ILE A 11 -10.24 1.63 -5.21
C ILE A 11 -11.17 0.41 -5.03
N SER A 12 -11.95 0.12 -6.06
CA SER A 12 -12.84 -1.02 -6.15
C SER A 12 -12.02 -2.21 -6.59
N GLY A 13 -11.72 -3.09 -5.67
CA GLY A 13 -11.07 -4.33 -6.04
C GLY A 13 -10.24 -5.02 -4.98
N VAL A 14 -10.57 -4.84 -3.69
CA VAL A 14 -10.11 -5.82 -2.70
C VAL A 14 -11.29 -6.72 -2.36
N ALA A 15 -11.64 -7.60 -3.28
CA ALA A 15 -12.39 -8.78 -2.94
C ALA A 15 -11.44 -9.71 -2.17
N CYS A 16 -11.32 -9.51 -0.87
CA CYS A 16 -10.74 -10.49 0.03
C CYS A 16 -11.75 -11.63 0.16
N SER A 17 -11.68 -12.60 -0.74
CA SER A 17 -12.36 -13.88 -0.56
C SER A 17 -11.70 -14.60 0.60
N ALA A 18 -12.43 -14.73 1.70
CA ALA A 18 -12.05 -15.56 2.83
C ALA A 18 -11.97 -17.01 2.36
N MET A 19 -10.78 -17.58 2.30
CA MET A 19 -10.60 -19.03 2.15
C MET A 19 -9.92 -19.60 3.39
N LEU A 20 -10.54 -20.64 3.87
CA LEU A 20 -10.16 -21.48 5.00
C LEU A 20 -8.71 -21.93 4.91
N PHE A 21 -7.92 -21.60 5.90
CA PHE A 21 -6.57 -22.14 6.08
C PHE A 21 -6.63 -23.43 6.89
N ALA A 22 -6.27 -24.53 6.24
CA ALA A 22 -5.88 -25.75 6.95
C ALA A 22 -4.46 -25.56 7.48
N SER A 23 -4.33 -25.58 8.80
CA SER A 23 -3.05 -25.46 9.51
C SER A 23 -2.25 -26.76 9.37
N THR A 24 -1.02 -26.70 8.89
CA THR A 24 0.02 -27.66 9.26
C THR A 24 1.26 -26.90 9.72
N ALA A 25 1.70 -27.29 10.88
CA ALA A 25 2.73 -26.66 11.69
C ALA A 25 4.16 -26.93 11.20
N THR A 26 5.05 -26.11 11.73
CA THR A 26 6.44 -26.33 12.12
C THR A 26 7.51 -25.73 11.21
N GLY A 27 8.13 -24.69 11.75
CA GLY A 27 9.41 -24.16 11.29
C GLY A 27 9.65 -22.75 11.88
N ALA A 28 10.20 -22.70 13.09
CA ALA A 28 10.71 -21.46 13.64
C ALA A 28 11.92 -21.01 12.80
N GLN A 29 11.70 -20.06 11.89
CA GLN A 29 12.80 -19.37 11.23
C GLN A 29 13.08 -18.07 11.97
N ALA A 30 14.33 -17.97 12.40
CA ALA A 30 14.89 -16.75 13.00
C ALA A 30 14.61 -15.55 12.06
N ALA A 31 14.11 -14.46 12.65
CA ALA A 31 13.94 -13.19 11.97
C ALA A 31 15.32 -12.67 11.55
N SER A 32 15.72 -13.00 10.35
CA SER A 32 16.83 -12.34 9.69
C SER A 32 16.37 -10.93 9.36
N SER A 33 17.06 -9.93 9.88
CA SER A 33 16.95 -8.55 9.46
C SER A 33 17.27 -8.48 7.97
N SER A 34 16.26 -8.54 7.12
CA SER A 34 16.39 -8.48 5.67
C SER A 34 16.88 -7.08 5.32
N SER A 35 18.17 -6.95 5.00
CA SER A 35 18.64 -5.79 4.26
C SER A 35 17.87 -5.72 2.94
N LEU A 36 17.43 -4.53 2.55
CA LEU A 36 16.89 -4.26 1.22
C LEU A 36 18.05 -4.37 0.21
N ALA A 37 18.57 -5.57 0.01
CA ALA A 37 19.61 -5.86 -0.95
C ALA A 37 18.95 -6.45 -2.20
N GLY A 38 18.22 -5.61 -2.94
CA GLY A 38 17.69 -5.98 -4.23
C GLY A 38 17.60 -4.74 -5.10
N ASP A 39 18.25 -4.78 -6.26
CA ASP A 39 18.17 -3.74 -7.30
C ASP A 39 16.75 -3.64 -7.92
N SER A 40 15.79 -4.39 -7.38
CA SER A 40 14.42 -4.48 -7.91
C SER A 40 13.53 -3.45 -7.24
N HIS A 41 12.87 -2.64 -8.07
CA HIS A 41 11.89 -1.65 -7.63
C HIS A 41 10.51 -1.96 -8.20
N LEU A 42 9.48 -1.83 -7.37
CA LEU A 42 8.10 -1.75 -7.81
C LEU A 42 7.90 -0.36 -8.43
N SER A 43 7.75 -0.30 -9.73
CA SER A 43 7.61 0.95 -10.50
C SER A 43 6.77 0.73 -11.74
N GLY A 44 6.20 1.81 -12.27
CA GLY A 44 5.40 1.77 -13.50
C GLY A 44 5.20 3.17 -14.08
N SER A 45 4.80 3.25 -15.32
CA SER A 45 4.61 4.53 -16.03
C SER A 45 3.42 5.34 -15.54
N THR A 46 2.50 4.73 -14.83
CA THR A 46 1.26 5.36 -14.34
C THR A 46 1.42 5.98 -12.94
N VAL A 47 2.49 5.65 -12.22
CA VAL A 47 2.75 6.11 -10.85
C VAL A 47 4.08 6.82 -10.80
N ALA A 48 4.10 8.04 -10.29
CA ALA A 48 5.30 8.87 -10.22
C ALA A 48 6.29 8.47 -9.10
N ILE A 49 6.00 7.39 -8.38
CA ILE A 49 6.82 6.91 -7.26
C ILE A 49 7.18 5.45 -7.48
N SER A 50 8.36 5.06 -6.99
CA SER A 50 8.79 3.66 -6.91
C SER A 50 9.24 3.32 -5.51
N VAL A 51 9.19 2.06 -5.13
CA VAL A 51 9.68 1.54 -3.85
C VAL A 51 10.51 0.29 -4.08
N ALA A 52 11.48 0.02 -3.21
CA ALA A 52 12.25 -1.21 -3.27
C ALA A 52 11.34 -2.43 -2.97
N ILE A 53 11.60 -3.54 -3.63
CA ILE A 53 10.96 -4.82 -3.36
C ILE A 53 11.81 -5.57 -2.33
N PRO A 54 11.33 -5.77 -1.08
CA PRO A 54 12.11 -6.47 -0.07
C PRO A 54 12.30 -7.95 -0.43
N ALA A 55 13.31 -8.58 0.17
CA ALA A 55 13.55 -10.02 -0.01
C ALA A 55 12.31 -10.85 0.42
N GLY A 56 11.97 -11.84 -0.38
CA GLY A 56 10.80 -12.71 -0.17
C GLY A 56 9.47 -12.10 -0.62
N TRP A 57 9.48 -10.89 -1.20
CA TRP A 57 8.35 -10.29 -1.86
C TRP A 57 8.45 -10.42 -3.37
N HIS A 58 7.32 -10.41 -4.06
CA HIS A 58 7.30 -10.35 -5.51
C HIS A 58 6.18 -9.45 -6.02
N GLN A 59 6.39 -8.89 -7.19
CA GLN A 59 5.39 -8.08 -7.88
C GLN A 59 4.29 -8.96 -8.45
N LEU A 60 3.03 -8.57 -8.24
CA LEU A 60 1.88 -9.12 -8.92
C LEU A 60 1.48 -8.22 -10.08
N SER A 61 1.23 -8.81 -11.24
CA SER A 61 0.65 -8.12 -12.37
C SER A 61 -0.86 -8.37 -12.37
N ASP A 62 -1.65 -7.29 -12.29
CA ASP A 62 -3.09 -7.35 -12.46
C ASP A 62 -3.43 -6.89 -13.89
N GLN A 63 -3.84 -7.82 -14.74
CA GLN A 63 -4.20 -7.50 -16.14
C GLN A 63 -5.49 -6.68 -16.22
N SER A 64 -6.35 -6.74 -15.21
CA SER A 64 -7.60 -5.98 -15.15
C SER A 64 -7.38 -4.54 -14.67
N HIS A 65 -6.30 -4.31 -13.93
CA HIS A 65 -5.93 -3.02 -13.35
C HIS A 65 -4.43 -2.74 -13.55
N PRO A 66 -4.00 -2.50 -14.80
CA PRO A 66 -2.58 -2.29 -15.13
C PRO A 66 -2.00 -1.02 -14.48
N GLU A 67 -2.86 -0.09 -14.05
CA GLU A 67 -2.48 1.11 -13.29
C GLU A 67 -2.16 0.81 -11.83
N LEU A 68 -2.54 -0.36 -11.32
CA LEU A 68 -2.32 -0.77 -9.95
C LEU A 68 -1.00 -1.55 -9.86
N LEU A 69 0.00 -0.92 -9.29
CA LEU A 69 1.25 -1.61 -8.97
C LEU A 69 1.14 -2.24 -7.59
N GLN A 70 1.42 -3.54 -7.50
CA GLN A 70 1.34 -4.24 -6.23
C GLN A 70 2.43 -5.30 -6.08
N MET A 71 2.82 -5.54 -4.84
CA MET A 71 3.69 -6.64 -4.45
C MET A 71 3.16 -7.32 -3.19
N VAL A 72 3.45 -8.60 -3.05
CA VAL A 72 2.97 -9.43 -1.94
C VAL A 72 4.08 -10.24 -1.31
N TYR A 73 3.86 -10.64 -0.06
CA TYR A 73 4.68 -11.59 0.68
C TYR A 73 3.79 -12.73 1.21
N PRO A 74 4.22 -14.00 1.20
CA PRO A 74 5.52 -14.46 0.68
C PRO A 74 5.55 -14.55 -0.86
N GLU A 75 6.75 -14.66 -1.41
CA GLU A 75 6.98 -14.80 -2.86
C GLU A 75 6.24 -16.02 -3.46
N THR A 76 6.00 -17.05 -2.67
CA THR A 76 5.25 -18.25 -3.08
C THR A 76 3.74 -18.03 -3.22
N CYS A 77 3.24 -16.85 -2.82
CA CYS A 77 1.84 -16.47 -2.96
C CYS A 77 1.52 -16.08 -4.42
N SER A 78 1.43 -17.06 -5.31
CA SER A 78 1.22 -16.85 -6.74
C SER A 78 -0.25 -16.72 -7.15
N GLN A 79 -1.19 -16.97 -6.24
CA GLN A 79 -2.64 -16.99 -6.53
C GLN A 79 -3.35 -15.65 -6.24
N GLY A 80 -2.59 -14.56 -6.15
CA GLY A 80 -3.13 -13.24 -5.87
C GLY A 80 -3.06 -12.84 -4.39
N PRO A 81 -3.58 -11.66 -4.03
CA PRO A 81 -3.39 -11.08 -2.70
C PRO A 81 -4.09 -11.84 -1.56
N GLN A 82 -5.01 -12.76 -1.86
CA GLN A 82 -5.75 -13.52 -0.84
C GLN A 82 -4.90 -14.51 -0.06
N CYS A 83 -3.75 -14.94 -0.57
CA CYS A 83 -2.81 -15.80 0.15
C CYS A 83 -1.69 -14.98 0.83
N ALA A 84 -1.68 -13.66 0.65
CA ALA A 84 -0.61 -12.81 1.13
C ALA A 84 -0.76 -12.54 2.63
N SER A 85 0.33 -12.68 3.37
CA SER A 85 0.42 -12.20 4.76
C SER A 85 0.87 -10.73 4.84
N ALA A 86 1.36 -10.17 3.74
CA ALA A 86 1.61 -8.76 3.59
C ALA A 86 1.43 -8.31 2.13
N LEU A 87 1.06 -7.05 1.96
CA LEU A 87 0.77 -6.45 0.66
C LEU A 87 1.29 -5.02 0.65
N ALA A 88 1.87 -4.59 -0.48
CA ALA A 88 2.08 -3.19 -0.76
C ALA A 88 1.49 -2.81 -2.13
N ARG A 89 0.96 -1.59 -2.22
CA ARG A 89 0.35 -1.03 -3.44
C ARG A 89 0.81 0.40 -3.66
N LEU A 90 1.02 0.72 -4.92
CA LEU A 90 1.25 2.09 -5.37
C LEU A 90 0.12 2.51 -6.30
N VAL A 91 -0.45 3.69 -6.05
CA VAL A 91 -1.57 4.23 -6.83
C VAL A 91 -1.33 5.72 -7.06
N SER A 92 -1.65 6.21 -8.25
CA SER A 92 -1.71 7.65 -8.53
C SER A 92 -3.11 8.19 -8.24
N ASP A 93 -3.16 9.39 -7.68
CA ASP A 93 -4.39 10.10 -7.35
C ASP A 93 -4.27 11.61 -7.68
N GLN A 94 -5.40 12.29 -7.69
CA GLN A 94 -5.52 13.74 -7.81
C GLN A 94 -6.39 14.23 -6.65
N ALA A 95 -5.77 14.80 -5.64
CA ALA A 95 -6.45 15.22 -4.42
C ALA A 95 -6.17 16.70 -4.10
N PRO A 96 -7.00 17.35 -3.28
CA PRO A 96 -6.72 18.73 -2.80
C PRO A 96 -5.41 18.82 -2.02
N SER A 97 -4.98 17.76 -1.37
CA SER A 97 -3.72 17.65 -0.61
C SER A 97 -3.36 16.18 -0.35
N ALA A 98 -2.11 15.91 0.02
CA ALA A 98 -1.69 14.59 0.50
C ALA A 98 -2.50 14.13 1.72
N HIS A 99 -2.86 15.03 2.64
CA HIS A 99 -3.72 14.71 3.78
C HIS A 99 -5.08 14.18 3.33
N THR A 100 -5.76 14.90 2.42
CA THR A 100 -7.07 14.46 1.90
C THR A 100 -6.98 13.12 1.18
N ALA A 101 -5.92 12.89 0.41
CA ALA A 101 -5.68 11.63 -0.29
C ALA A 101 -5.49 10.46 0.70
N ALA A 102 -4.70 10.65 1.75
CA ALA A 102 -4.45 9.62 2.76
C ALA A 102 -5.73 9.23 3.51
N LEU A 103 -6.54 10.20 3.94
CA LEU A 103 -7.81 9.94 4.62
C LEU A 103 -8.82 9.24 3.70
N ALA A 104 -8.94 9.66 2.44
CA ALA A 104 -9.83 9.02 1.48
C ALA A 104 -9.41 7.56 1.20
N ALA A 105 -8.11 7.29 1.12
CA ALA A 105 -7.59 5.95 0.95
C ALA A 105 -7.86 5.07 2.17
N GLU A 106 -7.64 5.56 3.39
CA GLU A 106 -7.96 4.86 4.63
C GLU A 106 -9.45 4.53 4.70
N GLN A 107 -10.31 5.49 4.45
CA GLN A 107 -11.76 5.29 4.45
C GLN A 107 -12.18 4.25 3.41
N SER A 108 -11.58 4.27 2.23
CA SER A 108 -11.87 3.28 1.17
C SER A 108 -11.52 1.87 1.61
N ILE A 109 -10.40 1.69 2.32
CA ILE A 109 -9.96 0.39 2.83
C ILE A 109 -10.86 -0.06 3.97
N THR A 110 -11.10 0.80 4.96
CA THR A 110 -11.84 0.44 6.17
C THR A 110 -13.34 0.22 5.93
N SER A 111 -13.85 0.72 4.80
CA SER A 111 -15.23 0.49 4.34
C SER A 111 -15.41 -0.83 3.57
N LEU A 112 -14.34 -1.58 3.31
CA LEU A 112 -14.46 -2.85 2.58
C LEU A 112 -15.23 -3.88 3.40
N PRO A 113 -16.05 -4.72 2.75
CA PRO A 113 -16.75 -5.81 3.41
C PRO A 113 -15.79 -6.74 4.17
N GLY A 114 -16.13 -7.09 5.40
CA GLY A 114 -15.32 -7.96 6.25
C GLY A 114 -14.21 -7.26 7.03
N ILE A 115 -14.00 -5.96 6.84
CA ILE A 115 -13.11 -5.19 7.68
C ILE A 115 -13.85 -4.70 8.93
N HIS A 116 -13.25 -4.94 10.09
CA HIS A 116 -13.78 -4.57 11.39
C HIS A 116 -12.70 -3.93 12.25
N SER A 117 -13.11 -3.21 13.29
CA SER A 117 -12.22 -2.68 14.33
C SER A 117 -11.07 -1.82 13.80
N ALA A 118 -11.32 -1.06 12.74
CA ALA A 118 -10.33 -0.13 12.23
C ALA A 118 -10.07 1.00 13.23
N SER A 119 -8.80 1.32 13.45
CA SER A 119 -8.38 2.38 14.36
C SER A 119 -7.07 3.00 13.91
N VAL A 120 -7.07 4.32 13.75
CA VAL A 120 -5.86 5.10 13.47
C VAL A 120 -4.98 5.11 14.70
N THR A 121 -3.71 4.77 14.53
CA THR A 121 -2.71 4.72 15.61
C THR A 121 -1.77 5.93 15.59
N SER A 122 -1.50 6.48 14.42
CA SER A 122 -0.78 7.75 14.26
C SER A 122 -1.04 8.35 12.91
N GLU A 123 -0.98 9.68 12.81
CA GLU A 123 -1.09 10.41 11.57
C GLU A 123 -0.32 11.73 11.65
N GLY A 124 0.11 12.26 10.52
CA GLY A 124 0.77 13.54 10.47
C GLY A 124 1.49 13.82 9.13
N PRO A 125 1.94 15.09 8.99
CA PRO A 125 2.75 15.46 7.84
C PRO A 125 4.08 14.68 7.87
N THR A 126 4.57 14.35 6.68
CA THR A 126 5.84 13.63 6.50
C THR A 126 6.56 14.14 5.26
N GLN A 127 7.81 13.70 5.10
CA GLN A 127 8.53 13.83 3.84
C GLN A 127 8.91 12.44 3.34
N VAL A 128 8.64 12.19 2.06
CA VAL A 128 9.01 10.95 1.38
C VAL A 128 9.80 11.33 0.13
N ALA A 129 11.01 10.80 0.01
CA ALA A 129 11.93 11.12 -1.09
C ALA A 129 12.16 12.65 -1.29
N GLY A 130 12.11 13.44 -0.21
CA GLY A 130 12.26 14.90 -0.26
C GLY A 130 10.99 15.68 -0.68
N HIS A 131 9.88 14.99 -0.91
CA HIS A 131 8.60 15.60 -1.26
C HIS A 131 7.67 15.69 -0.06
N SER A 132 6.84 16.73 -0.01
CA SER A 132 5.80 16.88 1.00
C SER A 132 4.80 15.74 0.91
N GLY A 133 4.35 15.26 2.05
CA GLY A 133 3.40 14.19 2.13
C GLY A 133 2.65 14.14 3.45
N TYR A 134 1.79 13.17 3.58
CA TYR A 134 1.06 12.85 4.79
C TYR A 134 1.08 11.34 5.03
N GLN A 135 1.41 10.92 6.24
CA GLN A 135 1.42 9.53 6.62
C GLN A 135 0.31 9.24 7.64
N LEU A 136 -0.38 8.14 7.44
CA LEU A 136 -1.41 7.63 8.34
C LEU A 136 -1.11 6.16 8.62
N ARG A 137 -1.13 5.78 9.91
CA ARG A 137 -1.00 4.40 10.35
C ARG A 137 -2.26 3.98 11.05
N PHE A 138 -2.69 2.77 10.79
CA PHE A 138 -3.89 2.22 11.39
C PHE A 138 -3.77 0.71 11.56
N VAL A 139 -4.61 0.19 12.40
CA VAL A 139 -4.82 -1.25 12.55
C VAL A 139 -6.24 -1.57 12.15
N TYR A 140 -6.45 -2.75 11.59
CA TYR A 140 -7.78 -3.25 11.27
C TYR A 140 -7.82 -4.77 11.42
N SER A 141 -9.01 -5.33 11.49
CA SER A 141 -9.22 -6.77 11.49
C SER A 141 -10.03 -7.19 10.27
N HIS A 142 -9.63 -8.26 9.63
CA HIS A 142 -10.35 -8.91 8.56
C HIS A 142 -10.36 -10.42 8.78
N ALA A 143 -11.53 -11.06 8.81
CA ALA A 143 -11.69 -12.50 9.00
C ALA A 143 -10.85 -13.07 10.17
N ASN A 144 -10.88 -12.44 11.34
CA ASN A 144 -10.14 -12.79 12.55
C ASN A 144 -8.62 -12.60 12.52
N THR A 145 -8.06 -12.06 11.44
CA THR A 145 -6.66 -11.66 11.35
C THR A 145 -6.54 -10.17 11.57
N LYS A 146 -5.59 -9.76 12.41
CA LYS A 146 -5.25 -8.35 12.59
C LYS A 146 -4.19 -7.94 11.59
N PHE A 147 -4.30 -6.71 11.14
CA PHE A 147 -3.35 -6.10 10.21
C PHE A 147 -2.86 -4.78 10.78
N GLN A 148 -1.57 -4.54 10.62
CA GLN A 148 -0.97 -3.21 10.75
C GLN A 148 -0.81 -2.64 9.34
N ALA A 149 -1.20 -1.40 9.16
CA ALA A 149 -1.15 -0.75 7.88
C ALA A 149 -0.62 0.68 7.97
N ALA A 150 -0.03 1.14 6.88
CA ALA A 150 0.27 2.54 6.68
C ALA A 150 -0.10 2.98 5.27
N ILE A 151 -0.51 4.23 5.16
CA ILE A 151 -0.66 4.97 3.92
C ILE A 151 0.29 6.15 3.98
N ALA A 152 1.16 6.28 2.98
CA ALA A 152 1.92 7.50 2.75
C ALA A 152 1.43 8.12 1.44
N ALA A 153 0.83 9.29 1.52
CA ALA A 153 0.44 10.10 0.38
C ALA A 153 1.55 11.12 0.11
N VAL A 154 2.05 11.17 -1.11
CA VAL A 154 3.20 12.00 -1.50
C VAL A 154 2.81 12.92 -2.64
N GLU A 155 3.02 14.22 -2.49
CA GLU A 155 2.77 15.19 -3.54
C GLU A 155 3.89 15.12 -4.59
N THR A 156 3.55 14.70 -5.80
CA THR A 156 4.53 14.38 -6.86
C THR A 156 4.60 15.43 -7.96
N GLY A 157 3.85 16.53 -7.82
CA GLY A 157 3.85 17.62 -8.79
C GLY A 157 3.23 18.90 -8.25
N PRO A 158 3.28 19.98 -9.02
CA PRO A 158 2.68 21.25 -8.63
C PRO A 158 1.15 21.16 -8.60
N ALA A 159 0.55 21.94 -7.72
CA ALA A 159 -0.90 22.08 -7.65
C ALA A 159 -1.44 22.72 -8.95
N ALA A 160 -2.52 22.15 -9.47
CA ALA A 160 -3.24 22.67 -10.62
C ALA A 160 -4.75 22.56 -10.42
N SER A 161 -5.49 23.62 -10.71
CA SER A 161 -6.96 23.62 -10.61
C SER A 161 -7.51 23.16 -9.24
N GLY A 162 -6.78 23.45 -8.15
CA GLY A 162 -7.19 23.10 -6.80
C GLY A 162 -6.90 21.63 -6.38
N THR A 163 -6.15 20.89 -7.20
CA THR A 163 -5.68 19.53 -6.88
C THR A 163 -4.17 19.44 -7.05
N VAL A 164 -3.57 18.47 -6.37
CA VAL A 164 -2.15 18.15 -6.42
C VAL A 164 -2.01 16.71 -6.93
N PRO A 165 -1.14 16.45 -7.91
CA PRO A 165 -0.77 15.08 -8.25
C PRO A 165 -0.18 14.40 -7.03
N THR A 166 -0.77 13.29 -6.64
CA THR A 166 -0.41 12.57 -5.41
C THR A 166 -0.17 11.10 -5.75
N SER A 167 0.88 10.52 -5.21
CA SER A 167 1.07 9.07 -5.22
C SER A 167 0.83 8.51 -3.83
N LEU A 168 0.10 7.42 -3.77
CA LEU A 168 -0.21 6.70 -2.54
C LEU A 168 0.65 5.44 -2.45
N ILE A 169 1.31 5.26 -1.32
CA ILE A 169 1.97 4.02 -0.92
C ILE A 169 1.13 3.42 0.19
N PHE A 170 0.45 2.32 -0.09
CA PHE A 170 -0.27 1.55 0.91
C PHE A 170 0.52 0.29 1.23
N VAL A 171 0.81 0.04 2.50
CA VAL A 171 1.47 -1.19 2.97
C VAL A 171 0.67 -1.77 4.13
N THR A 172 0.44 -3.07 4.10
CA THR A 172 -0.22 -3.79 5.19
C THR A 172 0.50 -5.11 5.48
N VAL A 173 0.54 -5.46 6.76
CA VAL A 173 1.16 -6.70 7.27
C VAL A 173 0.21 -7.32 8.28
N SER A 174 -0.05 -8.62 8.15
CA SER A 174 -0.85 -9.38 9.12
C SER A 174 -0.05 -9.74 10.37
N ASP A 175 -0.74 -10.04 11.46
CA ASP A 175 -0.15 -10.62 12.68
C ASP A 175 0.01 -12.14 12.61
N HIS A 176 -0.14 -12.72 11.43
CA HIS A 176 -0.08 -14.16 11.22
C HIS A 176 1.35 -14.68 11.37
N ALA A 177 1.49 -15.91 11.89
CA ALA A 177 2.79 -16.57 11.94
C ALA A 177 3.39 -16.72 10.53
N GLY A 178 4.64 -16.27 10.36
CA GLY A 178 5.31 -16.26 9.06
C GLY A 178 5.12 -14.96 8.25
N ALA A 179 4.33 -14.02 8.73
CA ALA A 179 4.32 -12.67 8.15
C ALA A 179 5.65 -11.96 8.39
N PRO A 180 6.03 -11.00 7.53
CA PRO A 180 7.22 -10.19 7.77
C PRO A 180 6.98 -9.29 9.01
N PRO A 181 8.06 -8.81 9.66
CA PRO A 181 7.92 -7.90 10.79
C PRO A 181 7.28 -6.58 10.34
N ALA A 182 6.52 -5.94 11.22
CA ALA A 182 5.85 -4.66 10.93
C ALA A 182 6.80 -3.53 10.52
N SER A 183 8.08 -3.62 10.90
CA SER A 183 9.12 -2.68 10.47
C SER A 183 9.35 -2.65 8.94
N VAL A 184 8.90 -3.68 8.22
CA VAL A 184 8.96 -3.69 6.74
C VAL A 184 8.12 -2.57 6.14
N ILE A 185 7.07 -2.12 6.83
CA ILE A 185 6.25 -0.98 6.42
C ILE A 185 7.14 0.28 6.28
N ASP A 186 7.95 0.55 7.30
CA ASP A 186 8.88 1.70 7.28
C ASP A 186 9.97 1.54 6.25
N GLN A 187 10.48 0.33 6.07
CA GLN A 187 11.48 0.04 5.07
C GLN A 187 10.95 0.31 3.64
N ILE A 188 9.75 -0.14 3.33
CA ILE A 188 9.13 0.08 2.02
C ILE A 188 8.88 1.58 1.79
N ILE A 189 8.25 2.28 2.74
CA ILE A 189 7.96 3.71 2.62
C ILE A 189 9.27 4.53 2.55
N GLY A 190 10.26 4.19 3.38
CA GLY A 190 11.56 4.85 3.41
C GLY A 190 12.43 4.61 2.16
N SER A 191 12.15 3.56 1.39
CA SER A 191 12.83 3.27 0.13
C SER A 191 12.26 4.04 -1.07
N ALA A 192 11.20 4.80 -0.86
CA ALA A 192 10.48 5.48 -1.94
C ALA A 192 11.38 6.47 -2.69
N GLN A 193 11.22 6.51 -4.00
CA GLN A 193 11.87 7.45 -4.91
C GLN A 193 10.81 8.04 -5.83
N VAL A 194 10.82 9.35 -5.99
CA VAL A 194 9.94 10.03 -6.95
C VAL A 194 10.66 10.11 -8.28
N ALA A 195 10.01 9.63 -9.34
CA ALA A 195 10.57 9.71 -10.68
C ALA A 195 10.71 11.17 -11.10
N ALA A 196 11.87 11.52 -11.64
CA ALA A 196 12.05 12.84 -12.22
C ALA A 196 11.02 13.05 -13.34
N GLN A 197 10.17 14.06 -13.22
CA GLN A 197 9.26 14.38 -14.30
C GLN A 197 10.05 14.81 -15.53
N PRO A 198 9.79 14.27 -16.71
CA PRO A 198 10.40 14.77 -17.92
C PRO A 198 10.01 16.24 -18.09
N LYS A 199 11.01 17.10 -18.32
CA LYS A 199 10.84 18.53 -18.58
C LYS A 199 10.18 18.75 -19.94
#